data_c19664353ad7d83e8d273b5e0d29b7f1
#
_entry.id   c19664353ad7d83e8d273b5e0d29b7f1
#
_cell.length_a   1.000
_cell.length_b   1.000
_cell.length_c   1.000
_cell.angle_alpha   90.00
_cell.angle_beta   90.00
_cell.angle_gamma   90.00
#
_symmetry.space_group_name_H-M   'P 1'
#
loop_
_entity.id
_entity.type
_entity.pdbx_description
1 polymer ?
#
loop_
_entity_poly.entity_id
_entity_poly.type
_entity_poly.pdbx_seq_one_letter_code
_entity_poly.pdbx_strand_id
1 'polypeptide(L)'
;MKRTANPRELAVHTLTGLEQTGDFLREVLDLHIQQNPLSPVDRALYTELVYGTVRMRRSIDYVLSSFSRRPINKLPERILHNLRLAVYQIMYLDRVPNYAVVNEAVKLARRFGHQGTASFTNGVLRQVVRSKGRFEFPAKEDNIVEHLGVKHSFPNWIVEHWLDMFGAEETEQLCQAMNKTPELHVRVNTLRISAEDLSR
;
A
#
# COMPACT_ATOMS: atom_id res chain seq x y z
N MET A 1 15.81 19.21 20.40
CA MET A 1 14.60 18.41 20.10
C MET A 1 14.95 17.42 18.99
N LYS A 2 14.90 16.11 19.23
CA LYS A 2 15.03 15.11 18.16
C LYS A 2 13.85 15.28 17.20
N ARG A 3 14.13 15.52 15.95
CA ARG A 3 13.11 15.65 14.89
C ARG A 3 12.38 14.31 14.79
N THR A 4 11.08 14.27 15.07
CA THR A 4 10.25 13.08 14.87
C THR A 4 10.38 12.64 13.41
N ALA A 5 10.60 11.35 13.19
CA ALA A 5 10.73 10.81 11.84
C ALA A 5 9.43 11.01 11.08
N ASN A 6 9.51 11.42 9.81
CA ASN A 6 8.32 11.50 8.95
C ASN A 6 7.88 10.06 8.58
N PRO A 7 6.65 9.63 8.93
CA PRO A 7 6.21 8.25 8.68
C PRO A 7 6.21 7.87 7.20
N ARG A 8 5.93 8.81 6.29
CA ARG A 8 5.94 8.57 4.84
C ARG A 8 7.34 8.40 4.30
N GLU A 9 8.28 9.22 4.76
CA GLU A 9 9.68 9.09 4.38
C GLU A 9 10.27 7.77 4.89
N LEU A 10 9.98 7.42 6.13
CA LEU A 10 10.41 6.14 6.71
C LEU A 10 9.85 4.97 5.93
N ALA A 11 8.57 5.03 5.52
CA ALA A 11 7.94 3.99 4.69
C ALA A 11 8.63 3.83 3.32
N VAL A 12 9.04 4.93 2.66
CA VAL A 12 9.82 4.84 1.42
C VAL A 12 11.15 4.13 1.66
N HIS A 13 11.87 4.45 2.74
CA HIS A 13 13.13 3.80 3.07
C HIS A 13 12.95 2.31 3.36
N THR A 14 11.91 1.94 4.10
CA THR A 14 11.57 0.55 4.41
C THR A 14 11.31 -0.26 3.14
N LEU A 15 10.45 0.25 2.24
CA LEU A 15 10.12 -0.44 1.00
C LEU A 15 11.32 -0.56 0.05
N THR A 16 12.19 0.48 0.02
CA THR A 16 13.41 0.43 -0.78
C THR A 16 14.38 -0.62 -0.22
N GLY A 17 14.60 -0.65 1.10
CA GLY A 17 15.45 -1.64 1.74
C GLY A 17 14.94 -3.07 1.55
N LEU A 18 13.65 -3.28 1.68
CA LEU A 18 13.01 -4.59 1.50
C LEU A 18 13.24 -5.19 0.11
N GLU A 19 13.17 -4.38 -0.96
CA GLU A 19 13.46 -4.85 -2.31
C GLU A 19 14.95 -5.20 -2.53
N GLN A 20 15.85 -4.55 -1.79
CA GLN A 20 17.29 -4.77 -1.90
C GLN A 20 17.78 -5.97 -1.09
N THR A 21 17.21 -6.20 0.09
CA THR A 21 17.67 -7.28 1.01
C THR A 21 16.90 -8.57 0.85
N GLY A 22 15.63 -8.51 0.44
CA GLY A 22 14.73 -9.66 0.41
C GLY A 22 14.31 -10.17 1.79
N ASP A 23 14.52 -9.37 2.84
CA ASP A 23 14.15 -9.71 4.22
C ASP A 23 12.63 -9.79 4.41
N PHE A 24 12.19 -10.38 5.52
CA PHE A 24 10.78 -10.41 5.87
C PHE A 24 10.28 -9.02 6.28
N LEU A 25 9.18 -8.60 5.67
CA LEU A 25 8.58 -7.27 5.88
C LEU A 25 8.39 -6.93 7.37
N ARG A 26 7.94 -7.89 8.18
CA ARG A 26 7.71 -7.70 9.61
C ARG A 26 8.99 -7.34 10.35
N GLU A 27 10.08 -8.05 10.08
CA GLU A 27 11.37 -7.84 10.76
C GLU A 27 11.93 -6.46 10.44
N VAL A 28 11.91 -6.06 9.16
CA VAL A 28 12.36 -4.74 8.73
C VAL A 28 11.51 -3.63 9.35
N LEU A 29 10.20 -3.82 9.42
CA LEU A 29 9.27 -2.86 10.00
C LEU A 29 9.52 -2.70 11.51
N ASP A 30 9.62 -3.80 12.25
CA ASP A 30 9.86 -3.80 13.70
C ASP A 30 11.21 -3.12 14.02
N LEU A 31 12.25 -3.43 13.26
CA LEU A 31 13.57 -2.79 13.39
C LEU A 31 13.48 -1.27 13.19
N HIS A 32 12.81 -0.84 12.14
CA HIS A 32 12.65 0.60 11.86
C HIS A 32 11.84 1.32 12.93
N ILE A 33 10.79 0.70 13.48
CA ILE A 33 10.00 1.27 14.59
C ILE A 33 10.88 1.42 15.85
N GLN A 34 11.74 0.43 16.16
CA GLN A 34 12.63 0.51 17.30
C GLN A 34 13.69 1.61 17.16
N GLN A 35 14.22 1.79 15.96
CA GLN A 35 15.28 2.78 15.68
C GLN A 35 14.75 4.21 15.53
N ASN A 36 13.47 4.39 15.19
CA ASN A 36 12.89 5.69 14.90
C ASN A 36 11.73 6.00 15.87
N PRO A 37 11.88 6.95 16.79
CA PRO A 37 10.81 7.33 17.71
C PRO A 37 9.66 7.97 16.93
N LEU A 38 8.55 7.25 16.79
CA LEU A 38 7.30 7.71 16.20
C LEU A 38 6.26 7.93 17.29
N SER A 39 5.39 8.93 17.12
CA SER A 39 4.17 9.03 17.91
C SER A 39 3.26 7.81 17.65
N PRO A 40 2.32 7.45 18.55
CA PRO A 40 1.39 6.34 18.30
C PRO A 40 0.62 6.50 16.97
N VAL A 41 0.21 7.72 16.63
CA VAL A 41 -0.50 8.03 15.37
C VAL A 41 0.42 7.86 14.15
N ASP A 42 1.65 8.37 14.23
CA ASP A 42 2.62 8.22 13.12
C ASP A 42 3.06 6.77 12.93
N ARG A 43 3.16 5.99 14.04
CA ARG A 43 3.45 4.55 13.98
C ARG A 43 2.33 3.80 13.27
N ALA A 44 1.07 4.08 13.63
CA ALA A 44 -0.08 3.48 12.98
C ALA A 44 -0.11 3.81 11.47
N LEU A 45 0.10 5.08 11.12
CA LEU A 45 0.18 5.50 9.72
C LEU A 45 1.34 4.83 8.97
N TYR A 46 2.53 4.78 9.57
CA TYR A 46 3.70 4.11 8.98
C TYR A 46 3.42 2.64 8.69
N THR A 47 2.89 1.92 9.68
CA THR A 47 2.55 0.51 9.56
C THR A 47 1.51 0.27 8.45
N GLU A 48 0.45 1.06 8.45
CA GLU A 48 -0.59 1.02 7.42
C GLU A 48 -0.03 1.28 6.01
N LEU A 49 0.81 2.30 5.87
CA LEU A 49 1.43 2.64 4.58
C LEU A 49 2.30 1.50 4.04
N VAL A 50 3.11 0.88 4.89
CA VAL A 50 4.03 -0.18 4.47
C VAL A 50 3.25 -1.44 4.10
N TYR A 51 2.43 -1.98 5.00
CA TYR A 51 1.65 -3.20 4.73
C TYR A 51 0.66 -3.03 3.59
N GLY A 52 -0.07 -1.90 3.57
CA GLY A 52 -1.07 -1.65 2.55
C GLY A 52 -0.45 -1.48 1.16
N THR A 53 0.68 -0.79 1.05
CA THR A 53 1.38 -0.64 -0.24
C THR A 53 1.91 -1.97 -0.76
N VAL A 54 2.46 -2.82 0.10
CA VAL A 54 2.93 -4.17 -0.30
C VAL A 54 1.74 -5.03 -0.74
N ARG A 55 0.67 -5.06 0.06
CA ARG A 55 -0.54 -5.83 -0.24
C ARG A 55 -1.17 -5.43 -1.57
N MET A 56 -1.32 -4.14 -1.83
CA MET A 56 -1.99 -3.62 -3.02
C MET A 56 -1.02 -3.29 -4.16
N ARG A 57 0.22 -3.79 -4.12
CA ARG A 57 1.30 -3.41 -5.04
C ARG A 57 0.91 -3.59 -6.52
N ARG A 58 0.32 -4.73 -6.88
CA ARG A 58 -0.05 -5.03 -8.27
C ARG A 58 -1.11 -4.05 -8.80
N SER A 59 -2.13 -3.79 -8.01
CA SER A 59 -3.18 -2.82 -8.34
C SER A 59 -2.61 -1.40 -8.46
N ILE A 60 -1.76 -1.00 -7.53
CA ILE A 60 -1.08 0.30 -7.53
C ILE A 60 -0.20 0.46 -8.77
N ASP A 61 0.59 -0.56 -9.11
CA ASP A 61 1.50 -0.54 -10.26
C ASP A 61 0.73 -0.47 -11.58
N TYR A 62 -0.41 -1.14 -11.67
CA TYR A 62 -1.32 -1.02 -12.82
C TYR A 62 -1.82 0.43 -12.99
N VAL A 63 -2.33 1.04 -11.90
CA VAL A 63 -2.77 2.43 -11.91
C VAL A 63 -1.63 3.39 -12.28
N LEU A 64 -0.46 3.23 -11.69
CA LEU A 64 0.70 4.04 -12.01
C LEU A 64 1.10 3.92 -13.48
N SER A 65 1.09 2.71 -14.03
CA SER A 65 1.43 2.45 -15.43
C SER A 65 0.45 3.12 -16.39
N SER A 66 -0.83 3.23 -16.02
CA SER A 66 -1.86 3.90 -16.82
C SER A 66 -1.64 5.42 -16.93
N PHE A 67 -1.00 6.05 -15.95
CA PHE A 67 -0.80 7.50 -15.91
C PHE A 67 0.66 7.93 -16.08
N SER A 68 1.60 6.99 -16.03
CA SER A 68 3.02 7.29 -16.22
C SER A 68 3.40 7.19 -17.70
N ARG A 69 3.94 8.28 -18.26
CA ARG A 69 4.54 8.25 -19.61
C ARG A 69 5.84 7.44 -19.67
N ARG A 70 6.45 7.18 -18.53
CA ARG A 70 7.67 6.38 -18.40
C ARG A 70 7.33 5.03 -17.83
N PRO A 71 7.95 3.94 -18.32
CA PRO A 71 7.80 2.63 -17.69
C PRO A 71 8.17 2.72 -16.20
N ILE A 72 7.29 2.27 -15.31
CA ILE A 72 7.47 2.42 -13.86
C ILE A 72 8.71 1.69 -13.34
N ASN A 73 9.12 0.59 -13.99
CA ASN A 73 10.33 -0.18 -13.68
C ASN A 73 11.64 0.56 -14.06
N LYS A 74 11.56 1.68 -14.78
CA LYS A 74 12.70 2.56 -15.10
C LYS A 74 12.81 3.77 -14.18
N LEU A 75 11.89 3.92 -13.23
CA LEU A 75 11.93 4.98 -12.24
C LEU A 75 12.98 4.65 -11.16
N PRO A 76 13.67 5.66 -10.59
CA PRO A 76 14.49 5.44 -9.41
C PRO A 76 13.65 4.84 -8.28
N GLU A 77 14.17 3.82 -7.58
CA GLU A 77 13.44 3.02 -6.59
C GLU A 77 12.68 3.89 -5.57
N ARG A 78 13.37 4.87 -4.95
CA ARG A 78 12.75 5.75 -3.97
C ARG A 78 11.60 6.59 -4.54
N ILE A 79 11.68 6.95 -5.82
CA ILE A 79 10.60 7.70 -6.50
C ILE A 79 9.43 6.77 -6.79
N LEU A 80 9.69 5.54 -7.21
CA LEU A 80 8.67 4.53 -7.43
C LEU A 80 7.92 4.21 -6.13
N HIS A 81 8.64 3.95 -5.02
CA HIS A 81 8.00 3.69 -3.72
C HIS A 81 7.24 4.90 -3.20
N ASN A 82 7.74 6.11 -3.39
CA ASN A 82 7.02 7.32 -3.03
C ASN A 82 5.71 7.47 -3.81
N LEU A 83 5.71 7.15 -5.12
CA LEU A 83 4.50 7.12 -5.94
C LEU A 83 3.53 6.02 -5.49
N ARG A 84 4.03 4.79 -5.24
CA ARG A 84 3.22 3.67 -4.72
C ARG A 84 2.51 4.04 -3.42
N LEU A 85 3.24 4.60 -2.46
CA LEU A 85 2.70 5.08 -1.18
C LEU A 85 1.63 6.17 -1.37
N ALA A 86 1.86 7.09 -2.30
CA ALA A 86 0.89 8.14 -2.57
C ALA A 86 -0.38 7.60 -3.23
N VAL A 87 -0.25 6.70 -4.22
CA VAL A 87 -1.40 6.05 -4.86
C VAL A 87 -2.18 5.20 -3.85
N TYR A 88 -1.48 4.46 -2.98
CA TYR A 88 -2.14 3.72 -1.90
C TYR A 88 -3.01 4.65 -1.04
N GLN A 89 -2.45 5.77 -0.57
CA GLN A 89 -3.21 6.73 0.24
C GLN A 89 -4.41 7.33 -0.52
N ILE A 90 -4.25 7.67 -1.80
CA ILE A 90 -5.33 8.23 -2.61
C ILE A 90 -6.46 7.21 -2.81
N MET A 91 -6.15 5.95 -3.05
CA MET A 91 -7.13 4.93 -3.40
C MET A 91 -7.82 4.29 -2.18
N TYR A 92 -7.07 4.08 -1.10
CA TYR A 92 -7.50 3.20 -0.01
C TYR A 92 -7.61 3.87 1.36
N LEU A 93 -7.12 5.13 1.53
CA LEU A 93 -7.22 5.85 2.79
C LEU A 93 -8.14 7.07 2.69
N ASP A 94 -9.38 6.93 3.16
CA ASP A 94 -10.37 8.02 3.08
C ASP A 94 -10.10 9.16 4.05
N ARG A 95 -9.37 8.90 5.14
CA ARG A 95 -9.09 9.91 6.18
C ARG A 95 -8.00 10.92 5.81
N VAL A 96 -7.27 10.69 4.72
CA VAL A 96 -6.17 11.56 4.29
C VAL A 96 -6.61 12.36 3.07
N PRO A 97 -6.68 13.70 3.13
CA PRO A 97 -7.06 14.50 1.98
C PRO A 97 -6.07 14.33 0.81
N ASN A 98 -6.60 14.14 -0.40
CA ASN A 98 -5.78 13.90 -1.59
C ASN A 98 -4.73 15.00 -1.85
N TYR A 99 -5.08 16.28 -1.60
CA TYR A 99 -4.15 17.38 -1.77
C TYR A 99 -2.95 17.29 -0.82
N ALA A 100 -3.17 16.81 0.41
CA ALA A 100 -2.10 16.61 1.39
C ALA A 100 -1.17 15.47 0.97
N VAL A 101 -1.73 14.36 0.46
CA VAL A 101 -0.95 13.24 -0.09
C VAL A 101 -0.05 13.70 -1.21
N VAL A 102 -0.62 14.41 -2.21
CA VAL A 102 0.14 14.92 -3.36
C VAL A 102 1.25 15.87 -2.91
N ASN A 103 0.96 16.79 -2.01
CA ASN A 103 1.94 17.76 -1.50
C ASN A 103 3.12 17.07 -0.81
N GLU A 104 2.85 16.12 0.09
CA GLU A 104 3.91 15.37 0.79
C GLU A 104 4.73 14.50 -0.19
N ALA A 105 4.08 13.82 -1.13
CA ALA A 105 4.79 13.02 -2.14
C ALA A 105 5.72 13.90 -3.03
N VAL A 106 5.27 15.09 -3.40
CA VAL A 106 6.10 16.05 -4.18
C VAL A 106 7.28 16.55 -3.36
N LYS A 107 7.11 16.84 -2.05
CA LYS A 107 8.21 17.21 -1.16
C LYS A 107 9.25 16.08 -1.06
N LEU A 108 8.81 14.85 -0.88
CA LEU A 108 9.70 13.68 -0.82
C LEU A 108 10.40 13.44 -2.17
N ALA A 109 9.69 13.56 -3.29
CA ALA A 109 10.28 13.43 -4.63
C ALA A 109 11.37 14.47 -4.91
N ARG A 110 11.21 15.70 -4.39
CA ARG A 110 12.26 16.74 -4.46
C ARG A 110 13.48 16.38 -3.62
N ARG A 111 13.25 15.77 -2.46
CA ARG A 111 14.32 15.36 -1.53
C ARG A 111 15.10 14.15 -2.03
N PHE A 112 14.42 13.17 -2.64
CA PHE A 112 15.04 11.96 -3.17
C PHE A 112 15.63 12.12 -4.58
N GLY A 113 15.31 13.20 -5.26
CA GLY A 113 15.75 13.48 -6.61
C GLY A 113 15.96 14.98 -6.84
N HIS A 114 15.33 15.53 -7.86
CA HIS A 114 15.47 16.91 -8.26
C HIS A 114 14.11 17.52 -8.67
N GLN A 115 14.11 18.81 -9.09
CA GLN A 115 12.88 19.51 -9.45
C GLN A 115 12.07 18.77 -10.55
N GLY A 116 12.74 18.14 -11.51
CA GLY A 116 12.07 17.37 -12.57
C GLY A 116 11.32 16.15 -12.03
N THR A 117 11.88 15.42 -11.01
CA THR A 117 11.20 14.31 -10.34
C THR A 117 10.00 14.79 -9.53
N ALA A 118 10.10 15.96 -8.89
CA ALA A 118 8.98 16.54 -8.17
C ALA A 118 7.83 16.94 -9.14
N SER A 119 8.16 17.55 -10.28
CA SER A 119 7.18 17.91 -11.31
C SER A 119 6.52 16.67 -11.92
N PHE A 120 7.29 15.63 -12.21
CA PHE A 120 6.78 14.34 -12.69
C PHE A 120 5.82 13.71 -11.68
N THR A 121 6.23 13.60 -10.41
CA THR A 121 5.39 13.06 -9.32
C THR A 121 4.07 13.82 -9.21
N ASN A 122 4.11 15.15 -9.22
CA ASN A 122 2.92 15.99 -9.18
C ASN A 122 1.99 15.72 -10.37
N GLY A 123 2.55 15.62 -11.59
CA GLY A 123 1.80 15.36 -12.81
C GLY A 123 1.06 14.02 -12.76
N VAL A 124 1.75 12.93 -12.40
CA VAL A 124 1.18 11.59 -12.28
C VAL A 124 0.10 11.57 -11.20
N LEU A 125 0.39 12.03 -9.98
CA LEU A 125 -0.56 11.94 -8.86
C LEU A 125 -1.80 12.81 -9.07
N ARG A 126 -1.69 13.96 -9.74
CA ARG A 126 -2.87 14.76 -10.10
C ARG A 126 -3.79 14.03 -11.09
N GLN A 127 -3.23 13.25 -12.01
CA GLN A 127 -4.05 12.43 -12.91
C GLN A 127 -4.75 11.30 -12.13
N VAL A 128 -4.02 10.61 -11.24
CA VAL A 128 -4.60 9.60 -10.34
C VAL A 128 -5.77 10.19 -9.54
N VAL A 129 -5.59 11.35 -8.92
CA VAL A 129 -6.67 12.02 -8.14
C VAL A 129 -7.89 12.33 -9.00
N ARG A 130 -7.69 12.87 -10.21
CA ARG A 130 -8.81 13.19 -11.12
C ARG A 130 -9.58 11.96 -11.59
N SER A 131 -8.91 10.82 -11.67
CA SER A 131 -9.47 9.55 -12.12
C SER A 131 -9.93 8.67 -10.96
N LYS A 132 -9.83 9.13 -9.70
CA LYS A 132 -10.31 8.34 -8.53
C LYS A 132 -11.77 7.94 -8.73
N GLY A 133 -12.05 6.64 -8.58
CA GLY A 133 -13.39 6.06 -8.79
C GLY A 133 -13.77 5.83 -10.27
N ARG A 134 -12.86 6.12 -11.22
CA ARG A 134 -13.06 5.89 -12.67
C ARG A 134 -11.91 5.08 -13.27
N PHE A 135 -11.18 4.32 -12.46
CA PHE A 135 -10.12 3.43 -12.95
C PHE A 135 -10.78 2.25 -13.68
N GLU A 136 -10.38 2.05 -14.89
CA GLU A 136 -10.76 0.87 -15.66
C GLU A 136 -9.70 -0.20 -15.42
N PHE A 137 -10.06 -1.23 -14.68
CA PHE A 137 -9.29 -2.45 -14.57
C PHE A 137 -9.48 -3.30 -15.84
N PRO A 138 -8.62 -4.30 -16.11
CA PRO A 138 -8.84 -5.21 -17.24
C PRO A 138 -10.29 -5.71 -17.25
N ALA A 139 -10.89 -5.79 -18.43
CA ALA A 139 -12.30 -6.20 -18.53
C ALA A 139 -12.47 -7.64 -18.02
N LYS A 140 -13.50 -7.89 -17.24
CA LYS A 140 -13.78 -9.22 -16.64
C LYS A 140 -14.11 -10.24 -17.72
N GLU A 141 -14.75 -9.78 -18.78
CA GLU A 141 -15.19 -10.57 -19.93
C GLU A 141 -14.00 -11.06 -20.77
N ASP A 142 -12.93 -10.26 -20.85
CA ASP A 142 -11.74 -10.61 -21.62
C ASP A 142 -10.84 -11.60 -20.87
N ASN A 143 -10.61 -11.37 -19.60
CA ASN A 143 -9.79 -12.21 -18.76
C ASN A 143 -10.08 -12.02 -17.26
N ILE A 144 -10.90 -12.90 -16.71
CA ILE A 144 -11.32 -12.85 -15.31
C ILE A 144 -10.14 -13.00 -14.34
N VAL A 145 -9.12 -13.80 -14.66
CA VAL A 145 -7.92 -13.99 -13.83
C VAL A 145 -7.15 -12.68 -13.71
N GLU A 146 -6.92 -12.01 -14.85
CA GLU A 146 -6.23 -10.73 -14.88
C GLU A 146 -7.05 -9.64 -14.19
N HIS A 147 -8.38 -9.61 -14.45
CA HIS A 147 -9.29 -8.68 -13.78
C HIS A 147 -9.18 -8.77 -12.25
N LEU A 148 -9.42 -9.97 -11.70
CA LEU A 148 -9.40 -10.18 -10.25
C LEU A 148 -7.99 -10.00 -9.67
N GLY A 149 -6.98 -10.51 -10.37
CA GLY A 149 -5.58 -10.42 -9.95
C GLY A 149 -5.08 -8.98 -9.87
N VAL A 150 -5.42 -8.12 -10.83
CA VAL A 150 -5.03 -6.70 -10.82
C VAL A 150 -5.90 -5.91 -9.84
N LYS A 151 -7.23 -6.07 -9.89
CA LYS A 151 -8.17 -5.35 -9.04
C LYS A 151 -7.93 -5.57 -7.55
N HIS A 152 -7.66 -6.83 -7.17
CA HIS A 152 -7.47 -7.24 -5.78
C HIS A 152 -6.01 -7.48 -5.39
N SER A 153 -5.07 -7.28 -6.33
CA SER A 153 -3.63 -7.39 -6.10
C SER A 153 -3.13 -8.80 -5.72
N PHE A 154 -3.73 -9.84 -6.33
CA PHE A 154 -3.29 -11.23 -6.18
C PHE A 154 -2.51 -11.74 -7.41
N PRO A 155 -1.55 -12.67 -7.24
CA PRO A 155 -0.91 -13.37 -8.36
C PRO A 155 -1.92 -14.18 -9.17
N ASN A 156 -1.72 -14.28 -10.50
CA ASN A 156 -2.65 -15.02 -11.37
C ASN A 156 -2.81 -16.47 -10.95
N TRP A 157 -1.72 -17.16 -10.62
CA TRP A 157 -1.77 -18.57 -10.23
C TRP A 157 -2.67 -18.85 -9.01
N ILE A 158 -2.74 -17.92 -8.06
CA ILE A 158 -3.64 -18.02 -6.90
C ILE A 158 -5.09 -17.80 -7.33
N VAL A 159 -5.33 -16.80 -8.18
CA VAL A 159 -6.68 -16.51 -8.68
C VAL A 159 -7.20 -17.68 -9.52
N GLU A 160 -6.37 -18.24 -10.41
CA GLU A 160 -6.70 -19.43 -11.20
C GLU A 160 -7.11 -20.59 -10.31
N HIS A 161 -6.28 -20.90 -9.30
CA HIS A 161 -6.56 -21.96 -8.36
C HIS A 161 -7.90 -21.76 -7.61
N TRP A 162 -8.20 -20.55 -7.18
CA TRP A 162 -9.46 -20.24 -6.51
C TRP A 162 -10.66 -20.29 -7.46
N LEU A 163 -10.49 -19.85 -8.71
CA LEU A 163 -11.54 -19.98 -9.72
C LEU A 163 -11.93 -21.43 -10.02
N ASP A 164 -10.93 -22.31 -10.08
CA ASP A 164 -11.15 -23.75 -10.27
C ASP A 164 -11.86 -24.38 -9.07
N MET A 165 -11.59 -23.92 -7.85
CA MET A 165 -12.18 -24.49 -6.63
C MET A 165 -13.57 -23.92 -6.30
N PHE A 166 -13.79 -22.64 -6.50
CA PHE A 166 -14.94 -21.91 -5.95
C PHE A 166 -15.80 -21.23 -7.03
N GLY A 167 -15.31 -21.15 -8.28
CA GLY A 167 -15.97 -20.38 -9.32
C GLY A 167 -15.79 -18.87 -9.17
N ALA A 168 -16.36 -18.11 -10.10
CA ALA A 168 -16.06 -16.70 -10.26
C ALA A 168 -16.56 -15.80 -9.11
N GLU A 169 -17.79 -16.04 -8.66
CA GLU A 169 -18.45 -15.19 -7.66
C GLU A 169 -17.78 -15.33 -6.29
N GLU A 170 -17.61 -16.57 -5.83
CA GLU A 170 -16.99 -16.84 -4.52
C GLU A 170 -15.51 -16.46 -4.52
N THR A 171 -14.78 -16.62 -5.63
CA THR A 171 -13.40 -16.15 -5.77
C THR A 171 -13.31 -14.63 -5.62
N GLU A 172 -14.21 -13.86 -6.23
CA GLU A 172 -14.22 -12.40 -6.06
C GLU A 172 -14.52 -12.00 -4.62
N GLN A 173 -15.47 -12.67 -3.95
CA GLN A 173 -15.77 -12.45 -2.54
C GLN A 173 -14.57 -12.82 -1.64
N LEU A 174 -13.88 -13.92 -1.93
CA LEU A 174 -12.67 -14.33 -1.21
C LEU A 174 -11.56 -13.28 -1.36
N CYS A 175 -11.28 -12.80 -2.57
CA CYS A 175 -10.31 -11.73 -2.81
C CYS A 175 -10.65 -10.46 -1.99
N GLN A 176 -11.92 -10.09 -1.93
CA GLN A 176 -12.37 -8.95 -1.12
C GLN A 176 -12.17 -9.19 0.38
N ALA A 177 -12.53 -10.37 0.86
CA ALA A 177 -12.39 -10.75 2.27
C ALA A 177 -10.92 -10.76 2.71
N MET A 178 -10.03 -11.33 1.90
CA MET A 178 -8.59 -11.40 2.17
C MET A 178 -7.91 -10.02 2.20
N ASN A 179 -8.48 -9.02 1.54
CA ASN A 179 -7.97 -7.64 1.56
C ASN A 179 -8.51 -6.80 2.72
N LYS A 180 -9.52 -7.27 3.46
CA LYS A 180 -9.99 -6.59 4.66
C LYS A 180 -8.94 -6.69 5.78
N THR A 181 -8.86 -5.64 6.59
CA THR A 181 -8.06 -5.71 7.82
C THR A 181 -8.66 -6.78 8.74
N PRO A 182 -7.88 -7.80 9.16
CA PRO A 182 -8.40 -8.83 10.03
C PRO A 182 -8.79 -8.26 11.39
N GLU A 183 -9.87 -8.76 11.95
CA GLU A 183 -10.24 -8.45 13.32
C GLU A 183 -9.24 -9.08 14.29
N LEU A 184 -9.00 -8.39 15.41
CA LEU A 184 -8.14 -8.91 16.45
C LEU A 184 -8.89 -9.95 17.29
N HIS A 185 -8.52 -11.20 17.12
CA HIS A 185 -9.03 -12.30 17.95
C HIS A 185 -8.01 -12.67 19.03
N VAL A 186 -8.44 -12.67 20.27
CA VAL A 186 -7.62 -13.07 21.41
C VAL A 186 -8.26 -14.21 22.17
N ARG A 187 -7.45 -15.18 22.61
CA ARG A 187 -7.90 -16.23 23.51
C ARG A 187 -7.57 -15.81 24.94
N VAL A 188 -8.61 -15.65 25.74
CA VAL A 188 -8.47 -15.28 27.15
C VAL A 188 -7.89 -16.45 27.94
N ASN A 189 -6.86 -16.20 28.76
CA ASN A 189 -6.42 -17.14 29.78
C ASN A 189 -7.34 -17.00 30.99
N THR A 190 -8.41 -17.82 31.03
CA THR A 190 -9.43 -17.76 32.07
C THR A 190 -8.93 -18.12 33.47
N LEU A 191 -7.70 -18.65 33.60
CA LEU A 191 -7.05 -18.85 34.89
C LEU A 191 -6.46 -17.55 35.48
N ARG A 192 -6.33 -16.48 34.65
CA ARG A 192 -5.74 -15.20 35.05
C ARG A 192 -6.71 -14.02 35.01
N ILE A 193 -7.63 -14.02 34.06
CA ILE A 193 -8.56 -12.91 33.84
C ILE A 193 -9.85 -13.43 33.18
N SER A 194 -11.00 -12.83 33.48
CA SER A 194 -12.25 -13.12 32.79
C SER A 194 -12.29 -12.46 31.40
N ALA A 195 -13.16 -12.94 30.51
CA ALA A 195 -13.35 -12.33 29.19
C ALA A 195 -13.91 -10.92 29.30
N GLU A 196 -14.81 -10.70 30.27
CA GLU A 196 -15.40 -9.40 30.54
C GLU A 196 -14.37 -8.36 31.01
N ASP A 197 -13.43 -8.78 31.88
CA ASP A 197 -12.39 -7.88 32.38
C ASP A 197 -11.31 -7.56 31.33
N LEU A 198 -11.04 -8.51 30.39
CA LEU A 198 -10.11 -8.26 29.29
C LEU A 198 -10.71 -7.31 28.23
N SER A 199 -12.03 -7.23 28.09
CA SER A 199 -12.72 -6.41 27.11
C SER A 199 -12.88 -4.94 27.53
N ARG A 200 -12.56 -4.61 28.78
CA ARG A 200 -12.55 -3.25 29.33
C ARG A 200 -11.23 -2.54 29.15
#